data_84090a59f0b4d697509de0f8c4ee5915
#
_entry.id   84090a59f0b4d697509de0f8c4ee5915
#
_cell.length_a   1.000
_cell.length_b   1.000
_cell.length_c   1.000
_cell.angle_alpha   90.00
_cell.angle_beta   90.00
_cell.angle_gamma   90.00
#
_symmetry.space_group_name_H-M   'P 1'
#
loop_
_entity.id
_entity.type
_entity.pdbx_description
1 polymer ?
#
loop_
_entity_poly.entity_id
_entity_poly.type
_entity_poly.pdbx_seq_one_letter_code
_entity_poly.pdbx_strand_id
1 'polypeptide(L)'
;LDDDTIKGRHASYDTERYPEIWQRYVSFVHNQIKEITHNYGHVDLLWLDAGWCGQKKEDLEMDRLAEIAREKQPELIIVDRMMGGRHENYVTPERKVPELAEIPKKVWESNIPIGDDWGYVPNDRFKSSQELLETFVDVVSKGGNLILGVGPKPDGTFTDEETKILQEIGNWLNIYGKGIYETRSRPKEWQNQWKLTYSKDQTKHYAFQSIRFTQEKIFLADIEAGKHRVIKDLSTKKELEVYIEEDQIYILSSELEKPAIGLIGLEILKKPQG
;
A
#
# COMPACT_ATOMS: atom_id res chain seq x y z
N LEU A 1 -0.26 -16.47 34.99
CA LEU A 1 -0.13 -15.01 35.07
C LEU A 1 -1.50 -14.38 35.34
N ASP A 2 -2.05 -14.77 36.51
CA ASP A 2 -3.26 -14.12 36.99
C ASP A 2 -2.84 -12.88 37.82
N ASP A 3 -2.34 -11.87 37.11
CA ASP A 3 -2.12 -10.58 37.71
C ASP A 3 -3.29 -9.66 37.33
N ASP A 4 -4.26 -9.55 38.26
CA ASP A 4 -5.44 -8.67 38.09
C ASP A 4 -5.09 -7.20 37.85
N THR A 5 -3.80 -6.84 37.95
CA THR A 5 -3.30 -5.49 37.67
C THR A 5 -3.08 -5.24 36.20
N ILE A 6 -2.99 -6.28 35.35
CA ILE A 6 -2.79 -6.16 33.91
C ILE A 6 -4.15 -5.98 33.24
N LYS A 7 -4.56 -4.75 33.04
CA LYS A 7 -5.82 -4.41 32.40
C LYS A 7 -5.58 -3.90 30.99
N GLY A 8 -6.13 -4.62 30.01
CA GLY A 8 -6.26 -4.15 28.65
C GLY A 8 -5.16 -4.60 27.68
N ARG A 9 -5.35 -4.22 26.40
CA ARG A 9 -4.55 -4.64 25.25
C ARG A 9 -3.09 -4.13 25.27
N HIS A 10 -2.81 -3.12 26.09
CA HIS A 10 -1.50 -2.45 26.20
C HIS A 10 -0.83 -2.69 27.55
N ALA A 11 -1.10 -3.83 28.15
CA ALA A 11 -0.48 -4.19 29.41
C ALA A 11 1.04 -4.30 29.25
N SER A 12 1.77 -3.54 30.04
CA SER A 12 3.21 -3.67 30.18
C SER A 12 3.51 -4.73 31.22
N TYR A 13 4.32 -5.73 30.86
CA TYR A 13 4.74 -6.77 31.82
C TYR A 13 5.88 -6.27 32.69
N ASP A 14 5.83 -6.57 33.99
CA ASP A 14 6.93 -6.26 34.88
C ASP A 14 8.06 -7.30 34.71
N THR A 15 8.89 -7.07 33.67
CA THR A 15 10.01 -7.95 33.33
C THR A 15 11.11 -7.96 34.38
N GLU A 16 11.19 -6.91 35.22
CA GLU A 16 12.15 -6.82 36.32
C GLU A 16 11.71 -7.68 37.51
N ARG A 17 10.41 -7.72 37.78
CA ARG A 17 9.86 -8.55 38.86
C ARG A 17 9.83 -10.03 38.49
N TYR A 18 9.65 -10.37 37.22
CA TYR A 18 9.51 -11.75 36.73
C TYR A 18 10.45 -12.06 35.57
N PRO A 19 11.77 -11.87 35.72
CA PRO A 19 12.71 -11.99 34.60
C PRO A 19 12.76 -13.41 34.01
N GLU A 20 12.62 -14.45 34.81
CA GLU A 20 12.65 -15.85 34.35
C GLU A 20 11.41 -16.19 33.50
N ILE A 21 10.24 -15.62 33.85
CA ILE A 21 9.02 -15.81 33.07
C ILE A 21 9.15 -15.10 31.73
N TRP A 22 9.67 -13.88 31.74
CA TRP A 22 9.92 -13.12 30.50
C TRP A 22 10.90 -13.87 29.59
N GLN A 23 12.03 -14.34 30.12
CA GLN A 23 13.02 -15.06 29.33
C GLN A 23 12.49 -16.38 28.74
N ARG A 24 11.60 -17.08 29.44
CA ARG A 24 10.89 -18.24 28.87
C ARG A 24 9.98 -17.84 27.71
N TYR A 25 9.31 -16.70 27.81
CA TYR A 25 8.48 -16.18 26.71
C TYR A 25 9.35 -15.78 25.51
N VAL A 26 10.44 -15.06 25.69
CA VAL A 26 11.40 -14.73 24.63
C VAL A 26 11.87 -16.00 23.92
N SER A 27 12.30 -16.99 24.70
CA SER A 27 12.75 -18.29 24.17
C SER A 27 11.65 -19.02 23.40
N PHE A 28 10.42 -18.95 23.87
CA PHE A 28 9.25 -19.51 23.17
C PHE A 28 9.04 -18.84 21.80
N VAL A 29 9.04 -17.51 21.76
CA VAL A 29 8.90 -16.73 20.51
C VAL A 29 10.02 -17.07 19.54
N HIS A 30 11.27 -17.08 20.00
CA HIS A 30 12.43 -17.44 19.16
C HIS A 30 12.31 -18.84 18.57
N ASN A 31 11.85 -19.82 19.37
CA ASN A 31 11.64 -21.18 18.88
C ASN A 31 10.52 -21.26 17.84
N GLN A 32 9.45 -20.51 17.97
CA GLN A 32 8.40 -20.42 16.96
C GLN A 32 8.94 -19.81 15.66
N ILE A 33 9.70 -18.72 15.73
CA ILE A 33 10.33 -18.11 14.56
C ILE A 33 11.29 -19.10 13.89
N LYS A 34 12.12 -19.80 14.67
CA LYS A 34 13.00 -20.85 14.16
C LYS A 34 12.21 -21.94 13.44
N GLU A 35 11.15 -22.43 14.04
CA GLU A 35 10.29 -23.46 13.45
C GLU A 35 9.73 -23.01 12.11
N ILE A 36 9.11 -21.82 12.04
CA ILE A 36 8.49 -21.28 10.83
C ILE A 36 9.52 -21.10 9.71
N THR A 37 10.70 -20.53 10.04
CA THR A 37 11.71 -20.20 9.03
C THR A 37 12.62 -21.36 8.64
N HIS A 38 12.57 -22.50 9.36
CA HIS A 38 13.47 -23.63 9.11
C HIS A 38 12.78 -24.88 8.59
N ASN A 39 11.50 -25.09 8.89
CA ASN A 39 10.85 -26.38 8.73
C ASN A 39 9.81 -26.46 7.61
N TYR A 40 9.30 -25.32 7.11
CA TYR A 40 8.15 -25.27 6.20
C TYR A 40 8.48 -24.75 4.79
N GLY A 41 9.77 -24.66 4.44
CA GLY A 41 10.21 -24.21 3.14
C GLY A 41 10.57 -22.72 3.10
N HIS A 42 10.47 -22.12 1.91
CA HIS A 42 10.85 -20.74 1.70
C HIS A 42 9.83 -19.76 2.30
N VAL A 43 10.35 -18.75 2.99
CA VAL A 43 9.58 -17.64 3.55
C VAL A 43 10.17 -16.34 3.02
N ASP A 44 9.41 -15.61 2.20
CA ASP A 44 9.87 -14.34 1.63
C ASP A 44 9.82 -13.21 2.65
N LEU A 45 8.81 -13.23 3.54
CA LEU A 45 8.55 -12.13 4.44
C LEU A 45 8.03 -12.63 5.79
N LEU A 46 8.63 -12.13 6.87
CA LEU A 46 8.19 -12.32 8.24
C LEU A 46 7.60 -11.02 8.76
N TRP A 47 6.28 -11.01 8.97
CA TRP A 47 5.53 -9.84 9.43
C TRP A 47 5.20 -9.97 10.91
N LEU A 48 5.95 -9.24 11.75
CA LEU A 48 5.84 -9.30 13.20
C LEU A 48 4.88 -8.20 13.67
N ASP A 49 3.68 -8.61 14.06
CA ASP A 49 2.71 -7.69 14.64
C ASP A 49 2.71 -7.81 16.16
N ALA A 50 2.70 -6.76 16.84
CA ALA A 50 2.44 -6.54 18.24
C ALA A 50 3.13 -5.27 18.76
N GLY A 51 2.93 -4.14 18.08
CA GLY A 51 3.50 -2.84 18.43
C GLY A 51 3.17 -2.34 19.84
N TRP A 52 2.34 -3.05 20.57
CA TRP A 52 2.07 -2.83 21.99
C TRP A 52 2.99 -3.61 22.94
N CYS A 53 3.77 -4.58 22.43
CA CYS A 53 4.88 -5.22 23.14
C CYS A 53 6.18 -4.47 22.84
N GLY A 54 7.17 -4.60 23.71
CA GLY A 54 8.51 -4.09 23.46
C GLY A 54 8.73 -2.62 23.83
N GLN A 55 7.79 -1.99 24.45
CA GLN A 55 7.98 -0.63 24.95
C GLN A 55 8.83 -0.65 26.23
N LYS A 56 10.06 -0.10 26.14
CA LYS A 56 10.99 0.19 27.24
C LYS A 56 11.64 -1.00 27.97
N LYS A 57 10.89 -2.00 28.41
CA LYS A 57 11.41 -3.11 29.26
C LYS A 57 11.16 -4.49 28.66
N GLU A 58 10.28 -4.58 27.68
CA GLU A 58 9.86 -5.82 27.05
C GLU A 58 10.70 -6.11 25.82
N ASP A 59 12.00 -6.36 26.03
CA ASP A 59 12.92 -6.69 24.95
C ASP A 59 12.74 -8.14 24.51
N LEU A 60 12.32 -8.33 23.26
CA LEU A 60 12.22 -9.64 22.63
C LEU A 60 13.55 -10.09 21.99
N GLU A 61 14.64 -9.41 22.29
CA GLU A 61 15.97 -9.69 21.75
C GLU A 61 15.93 -9.75 20.19
N MET A 62 15.43 -8.65 19.60
CA MET A 62 15.18 -8.59 18.14
C MET A 62 16.40 -8.88 17.28
N ASP A 63 17.61 -8.58 17.75
CA ASP A 63 18.83 -8.94 17.05
C ASP A 63 18.96 -10.47 16.92
N ARG A 64 18.76 -11.16 18.02
CA ARG A 64 18.81 -12.62 18.04
C ARG A 64 17.67 -13.25 17.25
N LEU A 65 16.47 -12.68 17.34
CA LEU A 65 15.33 -13.12 16.57
C LEU A 65 15.60 -13.01 15.07
N ALA A 66 16.12 -11.85 14.62
CA ALA A 66 16.44 -11.63 13.22
C ALA A 66 17.59 -12.55 12.71
N GLU A 67 18.61 -12.82 13.54
CA GLU A 67 19.65 -13.80 13.24
C GLU A 67 19.07 -15.19 13.02
N ILE A 68 18.22 -15.67 13.94
CA ILE A 68 17.55 -16.97 13.83
C ILE A 68 16.70 -17.03 12.56
N ALA A 69 15.90 -15.99 12.29
CA ALA A 69 15.03 -15.95 11.12
C ALA A 69 15.81 -16.04 9.80
N ARG A 70 17.00 -15.41 9.73
CA ARG A 70 17.85 -15.36 8.53
C ARG A 70 18.90 -16.45 8.45
N GLU A 71 19.03 -17.33 9.44
CA GLU A 71 20.06 -18.37 9.49
C GLU A 71 20.07 -19.25 8.23
N LYS A 72 18.90 -19.65 7.73
CA LYS A 72 18.74 -20.43 6.49
C LYS A 72 18.22 -19.63 5.31
N GLN A 73 17.73 -18.42 5.54
CA GLN A 73 17.07 -17.57 4.56
C GLN A 73 17.59 -16.13 4.66
N PRO A 74 18.84 -15.84 4.24
CA PRO A 74 19.49 -14.56 4.46
C PRO A 74 18.77 -13.38 3.80
N GLU A 75 17.99 -13.63 2.73
CA GLU A 75 17.21 -12.61 2.01
C GLU A 75 15.84 -12.33 2.64
N LEU A 76 15.50 -12.99 3.76
CA LEU A 76 14.20 -12.83 4.42
C LEU A 76 13.93 -11.36 4.80
N ILE A 77 12.82 -10.84 4.33
CA ILE A 77 12.33 -9.51 4.68
C ILE A 77 11.67 -9.58 6.06
N ILE A 78 12.05 -8.70 6.95
CA ILE A 78 11.43 -8.56 8.27
C ILE A 78 10.67 -7.25 8.35
N VAL A 79 9.41 -7.33 8.76
CA VAL A 79 8.58 -6.19 9.11
C VAL A 79 8.43 -6.18 10.62
N ASP A 80 9.23 -5.35 11.27
CA ASP A 80 9.28 -5.26 12.73
C ASP A 80 8.30 -4.21 13.23
N ARG A 81 7.04 -4.58 13.35
CA ARG A 81 5.99 -3.73 13.95
C ARG A 81 5.97 -3.79 15.48
N MET A 82 6.80 -4.62 16.08
CA MET A 82 6.86 -4.79 17.53
C MET A 82 7.68 -3.70 18.19
N MET A 83 8.92 -3.51 17.74
CA MET A 83 9.85 -2.56 18.34
C MET A 83 10.30 -1.47 17.35
N GLY A 84 10.24 -1.74 16.04
CA GLY A 84 10.82 -0.91 15.02
C GLY A 84 12.36 -0.96 15.02
N GLY A 85 12.97 -0.18 14.17
CA GLY A 85 14.42 0.00 14.23
C GLY A 85 15.20 -0.66 13.09
N ARG A 86 16.41 -1.21 13.41
CA ARG A 86 17.38 -1.62 12.38
C ARG A 86 17.01 -2.85 11.58
N HIS A 87 16.15 -3.71 12.14
CA HIS A 87 15.70 -4.92 11.46
C HIS A 87 14.43 -4.71 10.64
N GLU A 88 13.79 -3.55 10.78
CA GLU A 88 12.62 -3.18 10.02
C GLU A 88 12.99 -2.83 8.57
N ASN A 89 12.69 -3.72 7.61
CA ASN A 89 12.98 -3.48 6.20
C ASN A 89 12.03 -2.47 5.57
N TYR A 90 10.78 -2.43 5.99
CA TYR A 90 9.81 -1.42 5.59
C TYR A 90 8.80 -1.10 6.70
N VAL A 91 8.16 0.06 6.62
CA VAL A 91 7.19 0.52 7.60
C VAL A 91 5.75 0.34 7.11
N THR A 92 4.82 0.20 8.05
CA THR A 92 3.43 -0.14 7.73
C THR A 92 2.44 0.86 8.35
N PRO A 93 2.20 2.01 7.71
CA PRO A 93 1.12 2.90 8.11
C PRO A 93 -0.22 2.15 8.15
N GLU A 94 -0.84 2.09 9.34
CA GLU A 94 -2.07 1.35 9.55
C GLU A 94 -3.28 2.25 9.38
N ARG A 95 -4.28 1.79 8.59
CA ARG A 95 -5.56 2.47 8.32
C ARG A 95 -5.43 3.90 7.78
N LYS A 96 -4.28 4.26 7.21
CA LYS A 96 -4.06 5.58 6.66
C LYS A 96 -3.14 5.57 5.44
N VAL A 97 -3.28 6.57 4.60
CA VAL A 97 -2.30 6.93 3.59
C VAL A 97 -1.53 8.14 4.11
N PRO A 98 -0.19 8.09 4.20
CA PRO A 98 0.59 9.24 4.66
C PRO A 98 0.34 10.49 3.81
N GLU A 99 0.30 11.65 4.45
CA GLU A 99 0.32 12.92 3.74
C GLU A 99 1.68 13.14 3.07
N LEU A 100 1.77 14.01 2.06
CA LEU A 100 3.00 14.24 1.29
C LEU A 100 4.21 14.57 2.16
N ALA A 101 4.00 15.34 3.23
CA ALA A 101 5.04 15.71 4.18
C ALA A 101 5.44 14.57 5.14
N GLU A 102 4.58 13.55 5.26
CA GLU A 102 4.72 12.43 6.20
C GLU A 102 5.15 11.12 5.51
N ILE A 103 5.38 11.15 4.20
CA ILE A 103 5.78 9.94 3.46
C ILE A 103 7.06 9.38 4.07
N PRO A 104 7.06 8.09 4.48
CA PRO A 104 8.23 7.47 5.06
C PRO A 104 9.44 7.51 4.11
N LYS A 105 10.64 7.70 4.68
CA LYS A 105 11.89 7.61 3.90
C LYS A 105 12.26 6.18 3.53
N LYS A 106 11.79 5.20 4.30
CA LYS A 106 11.90 3.77 4.00
C LYS A 106 10.79 3.35 3.03
N VAL A 107 10.95 2.20 2.41
CA VAL A 107 9.83 1.51 1.75
C VAL A 107 8.66 1.38 2.73
N TRP A 108 7.45 1.52 2.25
CA TRP A 108 6.27 1.49 3.08
C TRP A 108 5.08 0.81 2.41
N GLU A 109 4.16 0.36 3.23
CA GLU A 109 2.98 -0.37 2.82
C GLU A 109 1.81 0.03 3.71
N SER A 110 0.79 0.66 3.14
CA SER A 110 -0.45 0.94 3.87
C SER A 110 -1.23 -0.35 4.05
N ASN A 111 -1.72 -0.55 5.28
CA ASN A 111 -2.52 -1.70 5.65
C ASN A 111 -3.93 -1.21 5.98
N ILE A 112 -4.89 -1.51 5.09
CA ILE A 112 -6.24 -0.95 5.12
C ILE A 112 -7.26 -2.08 4.97
N PRO A 113 -8.21 -2.25 5.91
CA PRO A 113 -9.28 -3.24 5.76
C PRO A 113 -10.34 -2.73 4.78
N ILE A 114 -10.97 -3.66 4.07
CA ILE A 114 -12.11 -3.39 3.18
C ILE A 114 -13.34 -2.92 3.97
N GLY A 115 -13.54 -3.50 5.17
CA GLY A 115 -14.59 -3.12 6.12
C GLY A 115 -14.10 -2.14 7.19
N ASP A 116 -14.93 -1.91 8.19
CA ASP A 116 -14.57 -1.15 9.39
C ASP A 116 -13.70 -2.00 10.33
N ASP A 117 -13.82 -3.33 10.31
CA ASP A 117 -13.04 -4.28 11.09
C ASP A 117 -11.99 -5.03 10.26
N TRP A 118 -11.03 -5.68 10.93
CA TRP A 118 -9.97 -6.46 10.29
C TRP A 118 -10.42 -7.87 9.90
N GLY A 119 -11.33 -8.45 10.65
CA GLY A 119 -11.87 -9.77 10.44
C GLY A 119 -13.35 -9.71 10.08
N TYR A 120 -13.96 -10.88 9.88
CA TYR A 120 -15.39 -10.99 9.62
C TYR A 120 -16.20 -10.50 10.82
N VAL A 121 -17.05 -9.53 10.58
CA VAL A 121 -18.09 -9.06 11.51
C VAL A 121 -19.44 -9.11 10.78
N PRO A 122 -20.47 -9.73 11.36
CA PRO A 122 -21.81 -9.69 10.75
C PRO A 122 -22.29 -8.24 10.58
N ASN A 123 -22.76 -7.91 9.38
CA ASN A 123 -23.25 -6.57 9.02
C ASN A 123 -22.18 -5.46 9.14
N ASP A 124 -20.91 -5.77 8.89
CA ASP A 124 -19.86 -4.77 8.79
C ASP A 124 -20.15 -3.75 7.67
N ARG A 125 -19.63 -2.56 7.82
CA ARG A 125 -19.73 -1.51 6.81
C ARG A 125 -18.50 -1.53 5.91
N PHE A 126 -18.70 -1.83 4.64
CA PHE A 126 -17.63 -1.87 3.66
C PHE A 126 -17.40 -0.51 2.97
N LYS A 127 -16.15 -0.23 2.67
CA LYS A 127 -15.77 0.89 1.80
C LYS A 127 -16.19 0.58 0.36
N SER A 128 -16.61 1.59 -0.38
CA SER A 128 -16.93 1.41 -1.79
C SER A 128 -15.69 1.10 -2.63
N SER A 129 -15.86 0.39 -3.74
CA SER A 129 -14.80 0.14 -4.71
C SER A 129 -14.16 1.43 -5.22
N GLN A 130 -14.96 2.51 -5.33
CA GLN A 130 -14.49 3.84 -5.71
C GLN A 130 -13.49 4.38 -4.69
N GLU A 131 -13.83 4.37 -3.39
CA GLU A 131 -12.95 4.85 -2.31
C GLU A 131 -11.67 4.02 -2.22
N LEU A 132 -11.79 2.69 -2.38
CA LEU A 132 -10.64 1.80 -2.32
C LEU A 132 -9.70 2.02 -3.51
N LEU A 133 -10.22 2.23 -4.72
CA LEU A 133 -9.41 2.54 -5.90
C LEU A 133 -8.74 3.91 -5.78
N GLU A 134 -9.43 4.94 -5.31
CA GLU A 134 -8.84 6.25 -5.04
C GLU A 134 -7.72 6.16 -4.01
N THR A 135 -7.94 5.40 -2.93
CA THR A 135 -6.93 5.11 -1.90
C THR A 135 -5.74 4.35 -2.47
N PHE A 136 -5.99 3.31 -3.26
CA PHE A 136 -4.95 2.49 -3.86
C PHE A 136 -4.04 3.29 -4.79
N VAL A 137 -4.63 4.06 -5.68
CA VAL A 137 -3.87 4.93 -6.59
C VAL A 137 -3.11 6.00 -5.79
N ASP A 138 -3.68 6.54 -4.72
CA ASP A 138 -2.98 7.49 -3.84
C ASP A 138 -1.75 6.87 -3.19
N VAL A 139 -1.88 5.66 -2.63
CA VAL A 139 -0.78 4.90 -2.03
C VAL A 139 0.35 4.67 -3.03
N VAL A 140 0.04 4.07 -4.20
CA VAL A 140 1.05 3.71 -5.21
C VAL A 140 1.74 4.95 -5.74
N SER A 141 0.98 5.97 -5.96
CA SER A 141 1.46 7.23 -6.45
C SER A 141 2.39 7.96 -5.49
N LYS A 142 2.26 7.75 -4.21
CA LYS A 142 3.17 8.22 -3.16
C LYS A 142 4.34 7.27 -2.90
N GLY A 143 4.46 6.18 -3.67
CA GLY A 143 5.55 5.20 -3.60
C GLY A 143 5.36 4.12 -2.55
N GLY A 144 4.14 3.91 -2.09
CA GLY A 144 3.79 2.83 -1.19
C GLY A 144 3.21 1.61 -1.90
N ASN A 145 3.06 0.53 -1.15
CA ASN A 145 2.25 -0.62 -1.50
C ASN A 145 0.99 -0.63 -0.64
N LEU A 146 -0.03 -1.36 -1.08
CA LEU A 146 -1.27 -1.52 -0.34
C LEU A 146 -1.49 -3.00 0.00
N ILE A 147 -1.69 -3.29 1.30
CA ILE A 147 -2.40 -4.49 1.75
C ILE A 147 -3.86 -4.09 1.95
N LEU A 148 -4.74 -4.74 1.20
CA LEU A 148 -6.18 -4.64 1.38
C LEU A 148 -6.65 -5.85 2.20
N GLY A 149 -7.02 -5.61 3.45
CA GLY A 149 -7.49 -6.63 4.38
C GLY A 149 -8.92 -7.06 4.07
N VAL A 150 -9.16 -8.38 4.09
CA VAL A 150 -10.49 -8.99 3.93
C VAL A 150 -10.80 -9.88 5.13
N GLY A 151 -12.07 -10.05 5.46
CA GLY A 151 -12.53 -10.84 6.60
C GLY A 151 -13.29 -12.10 6.18
N PRO A 152 -12.61 -13.25 5.95
CA PRO A 152 -13.33 -14.48 5.60
C PRO A 152 -14.32 -14.89 6.68
N LYS A 153 -15.50 -15.38 6.25
CA LYS A 153 -16.50 -16.01 7.12
C LYS A 153 -15.94 -17.27 7.78
N PRO A 154 -16.58 -17.79 8.84
CA PRO A 154 -16.14 -19.02 9.52
C PRO A 154 -16.01 -20.25 8.61
N ASP A 155 -16.73 -20.29 7.49
CA ASP A 155 -16.64 -21.34 6.47
C ASP A 155 -15.52 -21.13 5.44
N GLY A 156 -14.73 -20.06 5.59
CA GLY A 156 -13.63 -19.70 4.70
C GLY A 156 -14.04 -18.96 3.43
N THR A 157 -15.32 -18.65 3.23
CA THR A 157 -15.79 -17.86 2.08
C THR A 157 -15.85 -16.38 2.41
N PHE A 158 -15.81 -15.53 1.39
CA PHE A 158 -16.07 -14.09 1.54
C PHE A 158 -17.56 -13.79 1.48
N THR A 159 -17.95 -12.61 1.93
CA THR A 159 -19.29 -12.08 1.71
C THR A 159 -19.48 -11.75 0.22
N ASP A 160 -20.73 -11.71 -0.24
CA ASP A 160 -21.03 -11.34 -1.63
C ASP A 160 -20.58 -9.90 -1.92
N GLU A 161 -20.65 -9.02 -0.92
CA GLU A 161 -20.24 -7.63 -1.03
C GLU A 161 -18.71 -7.49 -1.16
N GLU A 162 -17.93 -8.18 -0.32
CA GLU A 162 -16.47 -8.24 -0.47
C GLU A 162 -16.05 -8.80 -1.83
N THR A 163 -16.68 -9.89 -2.25
CA THR A 163 -16.44 -10.52 -3.55
C THR A 163 -16.69 -9.54 -4.70
N LYS A 164 -17.82 -8.82 -4.65
CA LYS A 164 -18.16 -7.80 -5.64
C LYS A 164 -17.12 -6.68 -5.68
N ILE A 165 -16.74 -6.13 -4.53
CA ILE A 165 -15.75 -5.05 -4.42
C ILE A 165 -14.40 -5.49 -5.02
N LEU A 166 -13.93 -6.70 -4.67
CA LEU A 166 -12.67 -7.24 -5.19
C LEU A 166 -12.73 -7.46 -6.72
N GLN A 167 -13.85 -7.93 -7.25
CA GLN A 167 -14.06 -8.08 -8.69
C GLN A 167 -14.05 -6.73 -9.42
N GLU A 168 -14.70 -5.72 -8.87
CA GLU A 168 -14.72 -4.38 -9.43
C GLU A 168 -13.31 -3.76 -9.48
N ILE A 169 -12.54 -3.91 -8.40
CA ILE A 169 -11.12 -3.49 -8.34
C ILE A 169 -10.29 -4.27 -9.37
N GLY A 170 -10.48 -5.59 -9.47
CA GLY A 170 -9.79 -6.45 -10.42
C GLY A 170 -10.09 -6.05 -11.88
N ASN A 171 -11.35 -5.76 -12.20
CA ASN A 171 -11.75 -5.31 -13.53
C ASN A 171 -11.10 -3.97 -13.90
N TRP A 172 -11.03 -3.02 -12.96
CA TRP A 172 -10.33 -1.76 -13.16
C TRP A 172 -8.82 -2.00 -13.39
N LEU A 173 -8.19 -2.85 -12.60
CA LEU A 173 -6.77 -3.19 -12.74
C LEU A 173 -6.44 -3.89 -14.07
N ASN A 174 -7.34 -4.69 -14.64
CA ASN A 174 -7.15 -5.28 -15.96
C ASN A 174 -6.96 -4.22 -17.07
N ILE A 175 -7.55 -3.04 -16.90
CA ILE A 175 -7.45 -1.94 -17.85
C ILE A 175 -6.26 -1.02 -17.51
N TYR A 176 -6.17 -0.62 -16.26
CA TYR A 176 -5.30 0.45 -15.80
C TYR A 176 -4.03 -0.02 -15.07
N GLY A 177 -3.91 -1.30 -14.76
CA GLY A 177 -2.84 -1.88 -13.96
C GLY A 177 -1.43 -1.66 -14.49
N LYS A 178 -1.27 -1.41 -15.81
CA LYS A 178 0.01 -1.04 -16.43
C LYS A 178 0.63 0.22 -15.81
N GLY A 179 -0.20 1.16 -15.35
CA GLY A 179 0.25 2.37 -14.68
C GLY A 179 0.38 2.22 -13.16
N ILE A 180 0.12 1.02 -12.64
CA ILE A 180 0.17 0.68 -11.21
C ILE A 180 1.34 -0.26 -10.92
N TYR A 181 1.35 -1.44 -11.58
CA TYR A 181 2.34 -2.48 -11.31
C TYR A 181 3.72 -2.10 -11.84
N GLU A 182 4.76 -2.43 -11.05
CA GLU A 182 6.16 -2.20 -11.39
C GLU A 182 6.53 -0.73 -11.66
N THR A 183 5.72 0.19 -11.18
CA THR A 183 5.95 1.63 -11.37
C THR A 183 6.78 2.24 -10.23
N ARG A 184 7.10 3.50 -10.38
CA ARG A 184 7.78 4.35 -9.39
C ARG A 184 6.99 5.65 -9.24
N SER A 185 7.20 6.35 -8.12
CA SER A 185 6.51 7.59 -7.79
C SER A 185 7.44 8.78 -7.76
N ARG A 186 6.88 9.99 -7.96
CA ARG A 186 7.57 11.27 -7.76
C ARG A 186 6.67 12.22 -6.97
N PRO A 187 6.40 11.95 -5.70
CA PRO A 187 5.38 12.66 -4.93
C PRO A 187 5.62 14.17 -4.80
N LYS A 188 6.87 14.65 -4.95
CA LYS A 188 7.20 16.09 -4.86
C LYS A 188 6.77 16.90 -6.08
N GLU A 189 6.49 16.25 -7.20
CA GLU A 189 6.06 16.90 -8.45
C GLU A 189 4.53 17.07 -8.51
N TRP A 190 3.82 16.73 -7.43
CA TRP A 190 2.39 16.59 -7.38
C TRP A 190 1.73 17.76 -6.67
N GLN A 191 1.48 18.79 -7.40
CA GLN A 191 0.74 19.94 -6.86
C GLN A 191 -0.70 20.02 -7.35
N ASN A 192 -1.13 19.04 -8.18
CA ASN A 192 -2.42 19.05 -8.87
C ASN A 192 -3.30 17.83 -8.57
N GLN A 193 -4.46 17.79 -9.22
CA GLN A 193 -5.49 16.76 -9.08
C GLN A 193 -5.08 15.38 -9.67
N TRP A 194 -3.95 15.30 -10.38
CA TRP A 194 -3.44 14.07 -10.98
C TRP A 194 -2.52 13.30 -10.05
N LYS A 195 -2.72 11.99 -9.96
CA LYS A 195 -1.82 11.06 -9.29
C LYS A 195 -0.88 10.46 -10.34
N LEU A 196 0.41 10.63 -10.18
CA LEU A 196 1.39 10.23 -11.20
C LEU A 196 2.20 9.00 -10.77
N THR A 197 2.47 8.13 -11.73
CA THR A 197 3.47 7.07 -11.64
C THR A 197 4.31 7.07 -12.91
N TYR A 198 5.41 6.35 -12.92
CA TYR A 198 6.25 6.20 -14.10
C TYR A 198 6.88 4.81 -14.16
N SER A 199 7.20 4.34 -15.37
CA SER A 199 7.91 3.07 -15.58
C SER A 199 9.32 3.10 -15.00
N LYS A 200 9.87 1.94 -14.63
CA LYS A 200 11.24 1.83 -14.06
C LYS A 200 12.30 2.49 -14.93
N ASP A 201 12.16 2.37 -16.27
CA ASP A 201 13.07 2.97 -17.25
C ASP A 201 12.79 4.45 -17.52
N GLN A 202 11.78 5.03 -16.87
CA GLN A 202 11.36 6.43 -16.99
C GLN A 202 10.95 6.87 -18.40
N THR A 203 10.65 5.92 -19.29
CA THR A 203 10.22 6.21 -20.67
C THR A 203 8.74 6.55 -20.76
N LYS A 204 7.95 6.07 -19.79
CA LYS A 204 6.50 6.23 -19.72
C LYS A 204 6.09 6.83 -18.40
N HIS A 205 5.18 7.79 -18.45
CA HIS A 205 4.50 8.34 -17.30
C HIS A 205 3.03 7.94 -17.37
N TYR A 206 2.42 7.79 -16.22
CA TYR A 206 1.00 7.49 -16.08
C TYR A 206 0.38 8.52 -15.15
N ALA A 207 -0.80 9.01 -15.52
CA ALA A 207 -1.52 9.99 -14.72
C ALA A 207 -2.94 9.49 -14.47
N PHE A 208 -3.37 9.57 -13.21
CA PHE A 208 -4.70 9.14 -12.77
C PHE A 208 -5.45 10.29 -12.13
N GLN A 209 -6.74 10.39 -12.45
CA GLN A 209 -7.64 11.38 -11.85
C GLN A 209 -8.98 10.74 -11.55
N SER A 210 -9.62 11.15 -10.44
CA SER A 210 -10.99 10.74 -10.11
C SER A 210 -11.96 11.12 -11.23
N ILE A 211 -12.95 10.28 -11.49
CA ILE A 211 -13.99 10.52 -12.51
C ILE A 211 -14.95 11.66 -12.16
N ARG A 212 -14.81 12.26 -10.98
CA ARG A 212 -15.73 13.30 -10.46
C ARG A 212 -15.49 14.69 -11.03
N PHE A 213 -14.69 14.83 -12.09
CA PHE A 213 -14.50 16.13 -12.73
C PHE A 213 -15.73 16.53 -13.55
N THR A 214 -16.07 17.81 -13.48
CA THR A 214 -17.19 18.42 -14.24
C THR A 214 -16.71 19.38 -15.32
N GLN A 215 -15.41 19.63 -15.39
CA GLN A 215 -14.80 20.58 -16.30
C GLN A 215 -14.71 20.01 -17.72
N GLU A 216 -14.98 20.84 -18.72
CA GLU A 216 -14.82 20.48 -20.14
C GLU A 216 -13.34 20.32 -20.50
N LYS A 217 -12.50 21.24 -20.04
CA LYS A 217 -11.05 21.21 -20.21
C LYS A 217 -10.37 20.70 -18.93
N ILE A 218 -9.55 19.69 -19.09
CA ILE A 218 -8.80 19.11 -17.98
C ILE A 218 -7.34 19.52 -18.09
N PHE A 219 -6.86 20.17 -17.07
CA PHE A 219 -5.52 20.72 -17.02
C PHE A 219 -4.47 19.67 -16.66
N LEU A 220 -3.36 19.64 -17.43
CA LEU A 220 -2.27 18.66 -17.31
C LEU A 220 -0.95 19.30 -16.82
N ALA A 221 -0.99 20.37 -16.06
CA ALA A 221 0.11 21.28 -15.78
C ALA A 221 1.41 20.66 -15.25
N ASP A 222 1.33 19.64 -14.44
CA ASP A 222 2.51 19.06 -13.79
C ASP A 222 3.07 17.86 -14.53
N ILE A 223 2.42 17.54 -15.63
CA ILE A 223 2.99 16.62 -16.56
C ILE A 223 3.91 17.51 -17.40
N GLU A 224 5.24 17.37 -17.28
CA GLU A 224 6.21 17.95 -18.24
C GLU A 224 5.86 17.53 -19.68
N ALA A 225 4.66 17.90 -20.08
CA ALA A 225 4.13 17.69 -21.39
C ALA A 225 4.68 18.83 -22.25
N GLY A 226 5.99 18.88 -22.37
CA GLY A 226 6.57 19.67 -23.43
C GLY A 226 5.92 19.31 -24.74
N LYS A 227 5.95 20.21 -25.73
CA LYS A 227 5.41 20.11 -27.12
C LYS A 227 5.77 18.79 -27.86
N HIS A 228 6.41 17.83 -27.20
CA HIS A 228 6.98 16.61 -27.74
C HIS A 228 6.47 15.34 -27.03
N ARG A 229 5.22 15.32 -26.50
CA ARG A 229 4.66 14.12 -25.89
C ARG A 229 3.39 13.66 -26.56
N VAL A 230 3.17 12.35 -26.56
CA VAL A 230 1.93 11.70 -26.96
C VAL A 230 1.19 11.31 -25.70
N ILE A 231 -0.07 11.70 -25.60
CA ILE A 231 -0.95 11.35 -24.48
C ILE A 231 -2.00 10.38 -25.00
N LYS A 232 -2.16 9.26 -24.35
CA LYS A 232 -3.15 8.24 -24.70
C LYS A 232 -4.05 7.96 -23.50
N ASP A 233 -5.32 7.78 -23.77
CA ASP A 233 -6.24 7.18 -22.83
C ASP A 233 -5.86 5.70 -22.62
N LEU A 234 -5.72 5.27 -21.35
CA LEU A 234 -5.30 3.90 -21.02
C LEU A 234 -6.38 2.87 -21.38
N SER A 235 -7.66 3.22 -21.35
CA SER A 235 -8.76 2.31 -21.60
C SER A 235 -8.93 2.07 -23.10
N THR A 236 -9.01 3.12 -23.89
CA THR A 236 -9.24 3.07 -25.34
C THR A 236 -7.98 2.92 -26.16
N LYS A 237 -6.82 3.25 -25.60
CA LYS A 237 -5.52 3.34 -26.27
C LYS A 237 -5.46 4.43 -27.37
N LYS A 238 -6.49 5.25 -27.47
CA LYS A 238 -6.54 6.37 -28.42
C LYS A 238 -5.59 7.48 -27.99
N GLU A 239 -4.95 8.10 -28.94
CA GLU A 239 -4.20 9.33 -28.73
C GLU A 239 -5.20 10.48 -28.57
N LEU A 240 -4.98 11.28 -27.53
CA LEU A 240 -5.81 12.42 -27.19
C LEU A 240 -5.24 13.69 -27.84
N GLU A 241 -6.14 14.57 -28.27
CA GLU A 241 -5.74 15.88 -28.73
C GLU A 241 -5.32 16.77 -27.58
N VAL A 242 -4.19 17.44 -27.73
CA VAL A 242 -3.61 18.30 -26.71
C VAL A 242 -3.76 19.75 -27.13
N TYR A 243 -4.38 20.54 -26.26
CA TYR A 243 -4.60 21.96 -26.46
C TYR A 243 -3.65 22.76 -25.60
N ILE A 244 -3.04 23.80 -26.17
CA ILE A 244 -2.12 24.70 -25.46
C ILE A 244 -2.71 26.09 -25.44
N GLU A 245 -2.98 26.61 -24.25
CA GLU A 245 -3.48 27.96 -24.04
C GLU A 245 -2.63 28.62 -22.93
N GLU A 246 -2.10 29.81 -23.20
CA GLU A 246 -1.27 30.56 -22.24
C GLU A 246 -0.14 29.72 -21.56
N ASP A 247 0.56 28.93 -22.37
CA ASP A 247 1.60 27.97 -21.94
C ASP A 247 1.08 26.81 -21.03
N GLN A 248 -0.23 26.68 -20.90
CA GLN A 248 -0.86 25.58 -20.17
C GLN A 248 -1.39 24.51 -21.14
N ILE A 249 -1.35 23.25 -20.69
CA ILE A 249 -1.72 22.10 -21.50
C ILE A 249 -3.01 21.51 -20.99
N TYR A 250 -3.94 21.27 -21.92
CA TYR A 250 -5.27 20.72 -21.63
C TYR A 250 -5.60 19.55 -22.56
N ILE A 251 -6.47 18.68 -22.06
CA ILE A 251 -7.22 17.71 -22.85
C ILE A 251 -8.71 17.96 -22.67
N LEU A 252 -9.54 17.53 -23.62
CA LEU A 252 -10.99 17.63 -23.46
C LEU A 252 -11.54 16.41 -22.71
N SER A 253 -12.42 16.66 -21.76
CA SER A 253 -13.08 15.58 -21.00
C SER A 253 -13.97 14.70 -21.87
N SER A 254 -14.47 15.24 -22.99
CA SER A 254 -15.27 14.51 -23.98
C SER A 254 -14.49 13.45 -24.75
N GLU A 255 -13.16 13.53 -24.78
CA GLU A 255 -12.29 12.54 -25.44
C GLU A 255 -11.97 11.34 -24.54
N LEU A 256 -12.28 11.42 -23.26
CA LEU A 256 -11.98 10.39 -22.25
C LEU A 256 -13.15 9.44 -22.08
N GLU A 257 -12.86 8.16 -22.08
CA GLU A 257 -13.82 7.16 -21.63
C GLU A 257 -13.78 7.06 -20.11
N LYS A 258 -14.90 7.43 -19.49
CA LYS A 258 -15.01 7.36 -18.01
C LYS A 258 -15.38 5.95 -17.59
N PRO A 259 -14.57 5.27 -16.76
CA PRO A 259 -14.96 4.00 -16.17
C PRO A 259 -16.18 4.18 -15.28
N ALA A 260 -16.95 3.13 -15.07
CA ALA A 260 -18.10 3.15 -14.15
C ALA A 260 -17.69 3.46 -12.71
N ILE A 261 -16.48 3.02 -12.33
CA ILE A 261 -15.87 3.24 -11.02
C ILE A 261 -14.37 3.53 -11.17
N GLY A 262 -13.78 4.12 -10.14
CA GLY A 262 -12.35 4.34 -10.02
C GLY A 262 -11.89 5.66 -10.64
N LEU A 263 -10.76 5.61 -11.31
CA LEU A 263 -10.08 6.75 -11.89
C LEU A 263 -9.91 6.54 -13.39
N ILE A 264 -9.92 7.62 -14.16
CA ILE A 264 -9.38 7.61 -15.51
C ILE A 264 -7.86 7.53 -15.43
N GLY A 265 -7.25 6.93 -16.44
CA GLY A 265 -5.80 6.84 -16.54
C GLY A 265 -5.28 7.24 -17.90
N LEU A 266 -4.18 7.97 -17.91
CA LEU A 266 -3.47 8.41 -19.12
C LEU A 266 -2.09 7.76 -19.17
N GLU A 267 -1.65 7.42 -20.38
CA GLU A 267 -0.25 7.06 -20.69
C GLU A 267 0.40 8.22 -21.43
N ILE A 268 1.54 8.69 -20.96
CA ILE A 268 2.25 9.83 -21.50
C ILE A 268 3.62 9.35 -21.98
N LEU A 269 3.87 9.49 -23.27
CA LEU A 269 5.06 9.00 -23.96
C LEU A 269 5.86 10.18 -24.53
N LYS A 270 7.20 10.07 -24.56
CA LYS A 270 8.01 10.98 -25.37
C LYS A 270 7.73 10.74 -26.85
N LYS A 271 7.55 11.81 -27.65
CA LYS A 271 7.52 11.67 -29.10
C LYS A 271 8.86 11.09 -29.56
N PRO A 272 8.88 10.15 -30.50
CA PRO A 272 10.13 9.76 -31.15
C PRO A 272 10.82 11.02 -31.71
N GLN A 273 12.11 11.16 -31.42
CA GLN A 273 12.92 12.15 -32.12
C GLN A 273 13.00 11.65 -33.58
N GLY A 274 12.36 12.35 -34.51
CA GLY A 274 12.47 12.11 -35.95
C GLY A 274 13.87 12.39 -36.47
#